data_980733503a33663c2012d6c89d5795ef
#
_entry.id   980733503a33663c2012d6c89d5795ef
#
_cell.length_a   1.000
_cell.length_b   1.000
_cell.length_c   1.000
_cell.angle_alpha   90.00
_cell.angle_beta   90.00
_cell.angle_gamma   90.00
#
_symmetry.space_group_name_H-M   'P 1'
#
loop_
_entity.id
_entity.type
_entity.pdbx_description
1 polymer ?
#
loop_
_entity_poly.entity_id
_entity_poly.type
_entity_poly.pdbx_seq_one_letter_code
_entity_poly.pdbx_strand_id
1 'polypeptide(L)'
;MPLDPDIARLIDEIGKDPSFPRPTETDLAGARASHEHDAAHFAAPRVRAEVAAIEPLTLPGPAGELAAGIYRPQAGPDSPAQPTIVWFHGGGWTTGSLDTGDILARELCAGTPAVVLSVDYRLAPENPWPAAIDDASAALTWAKAKIDQLGNDPDRIAIGGDSAGGNIAAALAQASRDTGIELAAQILIYPYLDLDFEHTDRYPSMRENAAGFYVTAADLRWCVQNYLPGHADPADPAISPMNAPALNGLPATILAVAEFDPLRDQGTQYGTRLRDAGIPVTGHPGTGLIHGYADMLGRSAAARAELSRVVAAAAQALSAQAPACKER
;
A
#
# COMPACT_ATOMS: atom_id res chain seq x y z
N MET A 1 -20.28 10.21 7.96
CA MET A 1 -20.11 11.60 8.45
C MET A 1 -19.90 12.54 7.27
N PRO A 2 -19.90 13.89 7.42
CA PRO A 2 -19.53 14.76 6.31
C PRO A 2 -18.04 14.57 5.95
N LEU A 3 -17.68 14.91 4.72
CA LEU A 3 -16.29 15.01 4.27
C LEU A 3 -15.51 15.94 5.19
N ASP A 4 -14.27 15.59 5.52
CA ASP A 4 -13.39 16.41 6.35
C ASP A 4 -13.20 17.79 5.71
N PRO A 5 -13.31 18.91 6.47
CA PRO A 5 -13.24 20.24 5.91
C PRO A 5 -11.89 20.59 5.26
N ASP A 6 -10.79 20.01 5.75
CA ASP A 6 -9.46 20.22 5.17
C ASP A 6 -9.36 19.50 3.83
N ILE A 7 -9.88 18.26 3.77
CA ILE A 7 -9.98 17.48 2.53
C ILE A 7 -10.90 18.19 1.51
N ALA A 8 -12.04 18.70 1.95
CA ALA A 8 -12.95 19.45 1.05
C ALA A 8 -12.28 20.66 0.42
N ARG A 9 -11.49 21.42 1.21
CA ARG A 9 -10.70 22.56 0.68
C ARG A 9 -9.63 22.11 -0.30
N LEU A 10 -8.95 21.01 0.00
CA LEU A 10 -7.91 20.46 -0.87
C LEU A 10 -8.48 20.01 -2.22
N ILE A 11 -9.62 19.34 -2.24
CA ILE A 11 -10.31 18.94 -3.48
C ILE A 11 -10.69 20.17 -4.31
N ASP A 12 -11.21 21.22 -3.67
CA ASP A 12 -11.58 22.47 -4.34
C ASP A 12 -10.34 23.19 -4.92
N GLU A 13 -9.23 23.18 -4.21
CA GLU A 13 -7.94 23.73 -4.65
C GLU A 13 -7.42 22.99 -5.89
N ILE A 14 -7.29 21.67 -5.81
CA ILE A 14 -6.82 20.81 -6.92
C ILE A 14 -7.73 20.96 -8.15
N GLY A 15 -9.04 20.94 -7.95
CA GLY A 15 -10.00 21.05 -9.05
C GLY A 15 -9.98 22.38 -9.82
N LYS A 16 -9.32 23.41 -9.27
CA LYS A 16 -9.15 24.73 -9.89
C LYS A 16 -7.78 24.96 -10.50
N ASP A 17 -6.82 24.12 -10.17
CA ASP A 17 -5.43 24.28 -10.59
C ASP A 17 -5.10 23.33 -11.75
N PRO A 18 -4.82 23.87 -12.97
CA PRO A 18 -4.49 23.07 -14.13
C PRO A 18 -3.14 22.31 -14.02
N SER A 19 -2.35 22.55 -12.97
CA SER A 19 -1.12 21.80 -12.71
C SER A 19 -1.37 20.42 -12.11
N PHE A 20 -2.65 20.10 -11.79
CA PHE A 20 -3.10 18.80 -11.31
C PHE A 20 -3.99 18.07 -12.35
N PRO A 21 -3.49 17.75 -13.55
CA PRO A 21 -4.30 17.02 -14.52
C PRO A 21 -4.55 15.59 -14.02
N ARG A 22 -5.75 15.08 -14.26
CA ARG A 22 -6.06 13.68 -13.97
C ARG A 22 -5.31 12.75 -14.92
N PRO A 23 -5.04 11.50 -14.53
CA PRO A 23 -4.43 10.53 -15.42
C PRO A 23 -5.19 10.32 -16.73
N THR A 24 -6.53 10.49 -16.70
CA THR A 24 -7.41 10.39 -17.87
C THR A 24 -7.43 11.65 -18.77
N GLU A 25 -6.80 12.73 -18.34
CA GLU A 25 -6.77 14.03 -19.05
C GLU A 25 -5.42 14.33 -19.68
N THR A 26 -4.44 13.46 -19.51
CA THR A 26 -3.06 13.64 -19.99
C THR A 26 -2.49 12.34 -20.57
N ASP A 27 -1.30 12.40 -21.13
CA ASP A 27 -0.55 11.20 -21.52
C ASP A 27 0.12 10.56 -20.29
N LEU A 28 0.74 9.39 -20.50
CA LEU A 28 1.41 8.63 -19.44
C LEU A 28 2.50 9.43 -18.74
N ALA A 29 3.30 10.19 -19.48
CA ALA A 29 4.37 11.01 -18.91
C ALA A 29 3.79 12.14 -18.05
N GLY A 30 2.72 12.77 -18.51
CA GLY A 30 1.99 13.77 -17.76
C GLY A 30 1.33 13.20 -16.51
N ALA A 31 0.75 11.98 -16.56
CA ALA A 31 0.17 11.32 -15.40
C ALA A 31 1.24 11.02 -14.32
N ARG A 32 2.43 10.58 -14.73
CA ARG A 32 3.55 10.37 -13.80
C ARG A 32 4.04 11.68 -13.18
N ALA A 33 4.23 12.71 -14.00
CA ALA A 33 4.63 14.02 -13.52
C ALA A 33 3.59 14.64 -12.57
N SER A 34 2.30 14.45 -12.85
CA SER A 34 1.21 14.90 -11.96
C SER A 34 1.29 14.18 -10.60
N HIS A 35 1.49 12.86 -10.57
CA HIS A 35 1.59 12.13 -9.32
C HIS A 35 2.78 12.59 -8.46
N GLU A 36 3.95 12.82 -9.07
CA GLU A 36 5.11 13.41 -8.36
C GLU A 36 4.82 14.81 -7.83
N HIS A 37 4.12 15.62 -8.61
CA HIS A 37 3.69 16.96 -8.20
C HIS A 37 2.71 16.92 -7.04
N ASP A 38 1.70 16.03 -7.10
CA ASP A 38 0.71 15.81 -6.04
C ASP A 38 1.39 15.40 -4.74
N ALA A 39 2.28 14.40 -4.79
CA ALA A 39 3.01 13.91 -3.63
C ALA A 39 3.85 15.04 -2.98
N ALA A 40 4.54 15.85 -3.79
CA ALA A 40 5.30 17.00 -3.30
C ALA A 40 4.40 18.09 -2.69
N HIS A 41 3.22 18.32 -3.29
CA HIS A 41 2.24 19.33 -2.82
C HIS A 41 1.57 18.92 -1.51
N PHE A 42 1.26 17.62 -1.34
CA PHE A 42 0.61 17.06 -0.14
C PHE A 42 1.58 16.89 1.02
N ALA A 43 2.84 16.58 0.72
CA ALA A 43 3.91 16.48 1.67
C ALA A 43 4.48 17.86 2.01
N ALA A 44 3.86 18.58 2.95
CA ALA A 44 4.52 19.79 3.48
C ALA A 44 5.86 19.39 4.12
N PRO A 45 6.98 20.11 3.85
CA PRO A 45 8.33 19.74 4.33
C PRO A 45 8.45 19.57 5.85
N ARG A 46 7.55 20.18 6.62
CA ARG A 46 7.52 20.12 8.09
C ARG A 46 6.85 18.88 8.66
N VAL A 47 6.36 18.00 7.82
CA VAL A 47 5.48 16.89 8.23
C VAL A 47 6.15 15.52 8.08
N ARG A 48 7.28 15.43 7.40
CA ARG A 48 7.98 14.16 7.21
C ARG A 48 8.55 13.66 8.53
N ALA A 49 8.18 12.43 8.92
CA ALA A 49 8.74 11.79 10.10
C ALA A 49 10.26 11.65 9.97
N GLU A 50 10.97 11.90 11.07
CA GLU A 50 12.43 11.74 11.11
C GLU A 50 12.78 10.25 11.25
N VAL A 51 13.70 9.80 10.42
CA VAL A 51 14.32 8.47 10.47
C VAL A 51 15.82 8.60 10.63
N ALA A 52 16.48 7.56 11.12
CA ALA A 52 17.93 7.63 11.36
C ALA A 52 18.73 7.71 10.05
N ALA A 53 18.31 6.95 9.04
CA ALA A 53 18.96 6.96 7.73
C ALA A 53 17.97 6.52 6.65
N ILE A 54 18.25 6.94 5.40
CA ILE A 54 17.68 6.37 4.18
C ILE A 54 18.85 5.97 3.30
N GLU A 55 18.89 4.69 2.96
CA GLU A 55 19.97 4.11 2.19
C GLU A 55 19.44 3.63 0.85
N PRO A 56 19.94 4.16 -0.28
CA PRO A 56 19.58 3.61 -1.58
C PRO A 56 20.12 2.19 -1.71
N LEU A 57 19.34 1.32 -2.31
CA LEU A 57 19.68 -0.09 -2.49
C LEU A 57 19.32 -0.53 -3.90
N THR A 58 20.12 -1.42 -4.45
CA THR A 58 19.79 -2.20 -5.65
C THR A 58 19.78 -3.67 -5.26
N LEU A 59 18.69 -4.35 -5.55
CA LEU A 59 18.52 -5.78 -5.31
C LEU A 59 18.30 -6.54 -6.62
N PRO A 60 18.59 -7.83 -6.69
CA PRO A 60 18.35 -8.61 -7.90
C PRO A 60 16.85 -8.78 -8.11
N GLY A 61 16.35 -8.30 -9.23
CA GLY A 61 14.97 -8.48 -9.69
C GLY A 61 14.89 -9.49 -10.84
N PRO A 62 13.68 -9.91 -11.21
CA PRO A 62 13.47 -10.93 -12.25
C PRO A 62 13.83 -10.47 -13.68
N ALA A 63 13.90 -9.16 -13.91
CA ALA A 63 14.28 -8.57 -15.19
C ALA A 63 15.60 -7.79 -15.13
N GLY A 64 16.37 -7.95 -14.07
CA GLY A 64 17.62 -7.23 -13.84
C GLY A 64 17.69 -6.57 -12.46
N GLU A 65 18.28 -5.40 -12.38
CA GLU A 65 18.38 -4.65 -11.14
C GLU A 65 17.02 -4.02 -10.77
N LEU A 66 16.64 -4.13 -9.48
CA LEU A 66 15.44 -3.54 -8.89
C LEU A 66 15.87 -2.52 -7.84
N ALA A 67 15.53 -1.25 -8.04
CA ALA A 67 15.82 -0.20 -7.09
C ALA A 67 14.94 -0.29 -5.85
N ALA A 68 15.48 0.11 -4.70
CA ALA A 68 14.77 0.16 -3.43
C ALA A 68 15.40 1.20 -2.49
N GLY A 69 14.68 1.56 -1.43
CA GLY A 69 15.17 2.38 -0.34
C GLY A 69 15.04 1.67 0.99
N ILE A 70 16.11 1.66 1.81
CA ILE A 70 16.04 1.18 3.19
C ILE A 70 15.89 2.37 4.13
N TYR A 71 14.80 2.40 4.88
CA TYR A 71 14.54 3.38 5.93
C TYR A 71 14.86 2.75 7.28
N ARG A 72 15.78 3.37 8.04
CA ARG A 72 16.20 2.88 9.35
C ARG A 72 15.58 3.73 10.45
N PRO A 73 14.94 3.10 11.45
CA PRO A 73 14.37 3.82 12.58
C PRO A 73 15.46 4.33 13.52
N GLN A 74 15.11 5.31 14.37
CA GLN A 74 15.96 5.73 15.46
C GLN A 74 16.12 4.56 16.44
N ALA A 75 17.32 4.03 16.55
CA ALA A 75 17.64 2.89 17.40
C ALA A 75 18.96 3.14 18.13
N GLY A 76 19.01 2.76 19.41
CA GLY A 76 20.25 2.80 20.18
C GLY A 76 21.09 1.54 19.95
N PRO A 77 22.35 1.52 20.41
CA PRO A 77 23.25 0.38 20.21
C PRO A 77 22.76 -0.91 20.91
N ASP A 78 21.92 -0.78 21.92
CA ASP A 78 21.35 -1.93 22.68
C ASP A 78 19.91 -2.25 22.27
N SER A 79 19.44 -1.69 21.16
CA SER A 79 18.09 -1.99 20.66
C SER A 79 18.00 -3.45 20.22
N PRO A 80 16.87 -4.15 20.51
CA PRO A 80 16.67 -5.51 20.01
C PRO A 80 16.60 -5.52 18.47
N ALA A 81 16.75 -6.70 17.89
CA ALA A 81 16.49 -6.90 16.47
C ALA A 81 15.13 -6.31 16.08
N GLN A 82 15.09 -5.62 14.95
CA GLN A 82 13.92 -4.85 14.53
C GLN A 82 13.08 -5.64 13.53
N PRO A 83 11.76 -5.47 13.51
CA PRO A 83 10.92 -5.98 12.43
C PRO A 83 11.33 -5.38 11.08
N THR A 84 10.92 -6.04 10.01
CA THR A 84 11.05 -5.51 8.64
C THR A 84 9.68 -5.35 8.01
N ILE A 85 9.42 -4.23 7.37
CA ILE A 85 8.26 -4.01 6.51
C ILE A 85 8.76 -3.90 5.07
N VAL A 86 8.33 -4.79 4.17
CA VAL A 86 8.51 -4.62 2.74
C VAL A 86 7.31 -3.84 2.21
N TRP A 87 7.56 -2.64 1.67
CA TRP A 87 6.53 -1.68 1.30
C TRP A 87 6.45 -1.46 -0.20
N PHE A 88 5.22 -1.43 -0.73
CA PHE A 88 4.91 -1.16 -2.12
C PHE A 88 4.04 0.10 -2.21
N HIS A 89 4.53 1.11 -2.94
CA HIS A 89 3.83 2.39 -3.10
C HIS A 89 2.56 2.28 -3.95
N GLY A 90 1.65 3.24 -3.81
CA GLY A 90 0.47 3.41 -4.64
C GLY A 90 0.79 3.93 -6.05
N GLY A 91 -0.26 4.28 -6.80
CA GLY A 91 -0.10 4.86 -8.15
C GLY A 91 -0.67 4.00 -9.28
N GLY A 92 -1.62 3.09 -8.99
CA GLY A 92 -2.33 2.31 -9.99
C GLY A 92 -1.41 1.44 -10.85
N TRP A 93 -0.29 0.95 -10.32
CA TRP A 93 0.77 0.19 -11.00
C TRP A 93 1.41 0.93 -12.19
N THR A 94 1.00 2.16 -12.45
CA THR A 94 1.32 2.92 -13.69
C THR A 94 2.13 4.17 -13.40
N THR A 95 1.97 4.71 -12.21
CA THR A 95 2.66 5.90 -11.69
C THR A 95 3.26 5.60 -10.31
N GLY A 96 3.99 6.55 -9.75
CA GLY A 96 4.62 6.42 -8.44
C GLY A 96 6.09 6.04 -8.52
N SER A 97 6.77 6.19 -7.40
CA SER A 97 8.20 6.00 -7.24
C SER A 97 8.56 5.86 -5.76
N LEU A 98 9.85 5.70 -5.45
CA LEU A 98 10.35 5.79 -4.07
C LEU A 98 10.07 7.17 -3.46
N ASP A 99 10.10 8.24 -4.27
CA ASP A 99 9.87 9.60 -3.80
C ASP A 99 8.40 9.85 -3.44
N THR A 100 7.46 9.35 -4.24
CA THR A 100 6.02 9.43 -3.91
C THR A 100 5.66 8.60 -2.68
N GLY A 101 6.32 7.47 -2.47
CA GLY A 101 6.13 6.60 -1.30
C GLY A 101 6.90 7.02 -0.03
N ASP A 102 7.78 8.06 -0.11
CA ASP A 102 8.67 8.45 0.98
C ASP A 102 7.94 8.79 2.29
N ILE A 103 6.81 9.50 2.19
CA ILE A 103 6.07 9.92 3.38
C ILE A 103 5.56 8.71 4.18
N LEU A 104 4.96 7.73 3.51
CA LEU A 104 4.44 6.52 4.16
C LEU A 104 5.57 5.64 4.69
N ALA A 105 6.65 5.47 3.93
CA ALA A 105 7.80 4.70 4.37
C ALA A 105 8.43 5.30 5.64
N ARG A 106 8.53 6.63 5.75
CA ARG A 106 9.01 7.32 6.96
C ARG A 106 8.07 7.18 8.13
N GLU A 107 6.77 7.41 7.94
CA GLU A 107 5.78 7.31 9.01
C GLU A 107 5.73 5.88 9.59
N LEU A 108 5.77 4.86 8.73
CA LEU A 108 5.86 3.48 9.15
C LEU A 108 7.18 3.19 9.88
N CYS A 109 8.31 3.61 9.33
CA CYS A 109 9.63 3.39 9.93
C CYS A 109 9.74 4.04 11.31
N ALA A 110 9.30 5.30 11.45
CA ALA A 110 9.39 6.03 12.71
C ALA A 110 8.41 5.52 13.78
N GLY A 111 7.19 5.14 13.36
CA GLY A 111 6.12 4.78 14.29
C GLY A 111 6.05 3.30 14.64
N THR A 112 6.65 2.41 13.84
CA THR A 112 6.65 0.96 14.12
C THR A 112 7.98 0.41 14.65
N PRO A 113 8.98 1.20 14.98
CA PRO A 113 10.43 0.94 15.08
C PRO A 113 10.93 -0.18 14.15
N ALA A 114 10.40 -0.27 12.94
CA ALA A 114 10.77 -1.26 11.95
C ALA A 114 11.69 -0.67 10.88
N VAL A 115 12.58 -1.49 10.33
CA VAL A 115 13.23 -1.17 9.05
C VAL A 115 12.19 -1.29 7.95
N VAL A 116 12.07 -0.27 7.09
CA VAL A 116 11.18 -0.31 5.93
C VAL A 116 12.03 -0.45 4.67
N LEU A 117 11.76 -1.49 3.90
CA LEU A 117 12.28 -1.69 2.54
C LEU A 117 11.21 -1.23 1.55
N SER A 118 11.33 -0.01 1.04
CA SER A 118 10.45 0.53 0.00
C SER A 118 10.97 0.10 -1.37
N VAL A 119 10.11 -0.47 -2.21
CA VAL A 119 10.47 -1.13 -3.47
C VAL A 119 9.97 -0.31 -4.65
N ASP A 120 10.87 0.01 -5.59
CA ASP A 120 10.58 0.70 -6.85
C ASP A 120 10.24 -0.34 -7.93
N TYR A 121 9.08 -0.98 -7.80
CA TYR A 121 8.65 -2.04 -8.70
C TYR A 121 8.38 -1.50 -10.11
N ARG A 122 8.56 -2.34 -11.13
CA ARG A 122 8.35 -1.97 -12.53
C ARG A 122 6.90 -1.60 -12.81
N LEU A 123 6.75 -0.47 -13.51
CA LEU A 123 5.45 0.11 -13.81
C LEU A 123 4.92 -0.32 -15.18
N ALA A 124 3.60 -0.41 -15.26
CA ALA A 124 2.83 -0.54 -16.49
C ALA A 124 2.68 0.85 -17.19
N PRO A 125 2.37 0.89 -18.46
CA PRO A 125 2.14 -0.24 -19.39
C PRO A 125 3.42 -0.86 -19.93
N GLU A 126 4.61 -0.29 -19.68
CA GLU A 126 5.87 -0.84 -20.20
C GLU A 126 6.16 -2.23 -19.63
N ASN A 127 5.75 -2.46 -18.37
CA ASN A 127 5.86 -3.74 -17.68
C ASN A 127 4.49 -4.11 -17.07
N PRO A 128 3.56 -4.64 -17.86
CA PRO A 128 2.23 -4.98 -17.39
C PRO A 128 2.27 -6.18 -16.41
N TRP A 129 1.13 -6.53 -15.83
CA TRP A 129 1.01 -7.74 -15.02
C TRP A 129 1.64 -8.96 -15.75
N PRO A 130 2.48 -9.79 -15.05
CA PRO A 130 2.70 -9.85 -13.61
C PRO A 130 3.96 -9.11 -13.10
N ALA A 131 4.58 -8.20 -13.85
CA ALA A 131 5.90 -7.65 -13.55
C ALA A 131 6.03 -7.08 -12.13
N ALA A 132 5.05 -6.30 -11.65
CA ALA A 132 5.07 -5.72 -10.30
C ALA A 132 5.01 -6.80 -9.19
N ILE A 133 4.22 -7.85 -9.39
CA ILE A 133 4.13 -9.00 -8.46
C ILE A 133 5.42 -9.80 -8.44
N ASP A 134 6.04 -10.00 -9.59
CA ASP A 134 7.33 -10.70 -9.69
C ASP A 134 8.43 -9.93 -8.96
N ASP A 135 8.47 -8.61 -9.12
CA ASP A 135 9.41 -7.74 -8.40
C ASP A 135 9.16 -7.75 -6.89
N ALA A 136 7.91 -7.72 -6.47
CA ALA A 136 7.52 -7.80 -5.07
C ALA A 136 7.94 -9.13 -4.44
N SER A 137 7.76 -10.24 -5.15
CA SER A 137 8.19 -11.57 -4.73
C SER A 137 9.72 -11.66 -4.59
N ALA A 138 10.45 -11.08 -5.56
CA ALA A 138 11.91 -11.00 -5.51
C ALA A 138 12.40 -10.16 -4.31
N ALA A 139 11.77 -9.01 -4.06
CA ALA A 139 12.11 -8.13 -2.94
C ALA A 139 11.86 -8.82 -1.58
N LEU A 140 10.73 -9.52 -1.41
CA LEU A 140 10.44 -10.29 -0.18
C LEU A 140 11.44 -11.43 0.01
N THR A 141 11.74 -12.17 -1.06
CA THR A 141 12.72 -13.27 -1.02
C THR A 141 14.11 -12.75 -0.63
N TRP A 142 14.52 -11.62 -1.21
CA TRP A 142 15.76 -10.95 -0.89
C TRP A 142 15.79 -10.48 0.58
N ALA A 143 14.71 -9.84 1.06
CA ALA A 143 14.61 -9.36 2.44
C ALA A 143 14.76 -10.52 3.44
N LYS A 144 14.12 -11.66 3.20
CA LYS A 144 14.28 -12.87 4.03
C LYS A 144 15.71 -13.39 4.00
N ALA A 145 16.32 -13.48 2.83
CA ALA A 145 17.68 -14.01 2.68
C ALA A 145 18.76 -13.08 3.25
N LYS A 146 18.48 -11.78 3.40
CA LYS A 146 19.41 -10.74 3.84
C LYS A 146 19.03 -10.12 5.19
N ILE A 147 18.14 -10.76 5.92
CA ILE A 147 17.61 -10.23 7.19
C ILE A 147 18.72 -9.89 8.20
N ASP A 148 19.77 -10.74 8.29
CA ASP A 148 20.91 -10.51 9.18
C ASP A 148 21.73 -9.26 8.76
N GLN A 149 21.82 -8.97 7.46
CA GLN A 149 22.50 -7.78 6.94
C GLN A 149 21.69 -6.51 7.19
N LEU A 150 20.37 -6.64 7.32
CA LEU A 150 19.48 -5.57 7.71
C LEU A 150 19.49 -5.35 9.23
N GLY A 151 20.07 -6.27 9.99
CA GLY A 151 20.10 -6.24 11.46
C GLY A 151 18.76 -6.54 12.10
N ASN A 152 17.89 -7.29 11.41
CA ASN A 152 16.48 -7.44 11.73
C ASN A 152 16.14 -8.84 12.25
N ASP A 153 14.94 -8.95 12.77
CA ASP A 153 14.36 -10.17 13.26
C ASP A 153 13.75 -10.99 12.11
N PRO A 154 14.24 -12.22 11.85
CA PRO A 154 13.77 -13.04 10.74
C PRO A 154 12.31 -13.51 10.89
N ASP A 155 11.79 -13.50 12.12
CA ASP A 155 10.43 -13.96 12.43
C ASP A 155 9.40 -12.83 12.37
N ARG A 156 9.86 -11.57 12.22
CA ARG A 156 9.00 -10.38 12.20
C ARG A 156 9.11 -9.60 10.89
N ILE A 157 8.81 -10.29 9.78
CA ILE A 157 8.68 -9.66 8.46
C ILE A 157 7.21 -9.41 8.17
N ALA A 158 6.87 -8.16 7.86
CA ALA A 158 5.56 -7.78 7.33
C ALA A 158 5.68 -7.28 5.89
N ILE A 159 4.57 -7.32 5.19
CA ILE A 159 4.44 -6.67 3.88
C ILE A 159 3.32 -5.64 3.94
N GLY A 160 3.38 -4.64 3.09
CA GLY A 160 2.31 -3.66 3.05
C GLY A 160 2.39 -2.76 1.82
N GLY A 161 1.32 -2.01 1.63
CA GLY A 161 1.24 -1.03 0.57
C GLY A 161 -0.07 -0.26 0.62
N ASP A 162 -0.10 0.81 -0.14
CA ASP A 162 -1.28 1.65 -0.31
C ASP A 162 -1.85 1.50 -1.73
N SER A 163 -3.16 1.54 -1.88
CA SER A 163 -3.85 1.50 -3.18
C SER A 163 -3.41 0.28 -4.02
N ALA A 164 -2.77 0.48 -5.17
CA ALA A 164 -2.17 -0.56 -6.00
C ALA A 164 -1.08 -1.34 -5.26
N GLY A 165 -0.27 -0.69 -4.43
CA GLY A 165 0.69 -1.35 -3.55
C GLY A 165 0.01 -2.25 -2.52
N GLY A 166 -1.17 -1.85 -2.04
CA GLY A 166 -2.02 -2.68 -1.18
C GLY A 166 -2.55 -3.94 -1.89
N ASN A 167 -2.83 -3.85 -3.19
CA ASN A 167 -3.14 -5.01 -4.03
C ASN A 167 -1.93 -5.95 -4.10
N ILE A 168 -0.76 -5.41 -4.45
CA ILE A 168 0.50 -6.17 -4.53
C ILE A 168 0.75 -6.91 -3.21
N ALA A 169 0.63 -6.21 -2.07
CA ALA A 169 0.82 -6.79 -0.75
C ALA A 169 -0.19 -7.92 -0.46
N ALA A 170 -1.48 -7.72 -0.77
CA ALA A 170 -2.51 -8.74 -0.54
C ALA A 170 -2.31 -9.99 -1.41
N ALA A 171 -1.97 -9.82 -2.69
CA ALA A 171 -1.65 -10.93 -3.61
C ALA A 171 -0.39 -11.68 -3.15
N LEU A 172 0.66 -10.94 -2.77
CA LEU A 172 1.91 -11.51 -2.26
C LEU A 172 1.70 -12.26 -0.93
N ALA A 173 0.81 -11.77 -0.03
CA ALA A 173 0.47 -12.51 1.21
C ALA A 173 -0.14 -13.89 0.90
N GLN A 174 -1.03 -13.96 -0.09
CA GLN A 174 -1.62 -15.22 -0.54
C GLN A 174 -0.55 -16.16 -1.13
N ALA A 175 0.29 -15.66 -2.03
CA ALA A 175 1.38 -16.42 -2.63
C ALA A 175 2.41 -16.89 -1.56
N SER A 176 2.71 -16.05 -0.57
CA SER A 176 3.62 -16.37 0.54
C SER A 176 3.08 -17.50 1.39
N ARG A 177 1.79 -17.47 1.76
CA ARG A 177 1.12 -18.57 2.47
C ARG A 177 1.25 -19.87 1.70
N ASP A 178 0.98 -19.83 0.39
CA ASP A 178 0.94 -21.03 -0.46
C ASP A 178 2.34 -21.63 -0.69
N THR A 179 3.38 -20.80 -0.55
CA THR A 179 4.81 -21.22 -0.63
C THR A 179 5.47 -21.44 0.74
N GLY A 180 4.73 -21.28 1.84
CA GLY A 180 5.23 -21.50 3.20
C GLY A 180 6.14 -20.39 3.72
N ILE A 181 6.06 -19.17 3.14
CA ILE A 181 6.74 -17.98 3.68
C ILE A 181 5.86 -17.38 4.77
N GLU A 182 6.27 -17.49 6.02
CA GLU A 182 5.56 -16.89 7.15
C GLU A 182 5.77 -15.37 7.17
N LEU A 183 4.66 -14.65 7.38
CA LEU A 183 4.62 -13.19 7.52
C LEU A 183 3.98 -12.84 8.87
N ALA A 184 4.56 -11.88 9.58
CA ALA A 184 4.03 -11.40 10.86
C ALA A 184 2.73 -10.60 10.68
N ALA A 185 2.65 -9.79 9.63
CA ALA A 185 1.47 -8.97 9.33
C ALA A 185 1.40 -8.60 7.84
N GLN A 186 0.20 -8.20 7.39
CA GLN A 186 0.02 -7.40 6.19
C GLN A 186 -0.64 -6.06 6.54
N ILE A 187 -0.16 -4.96 5.91
CA ILE A 187 -0.62 -3.60 6.15
C ILE A 187 -1.20 -3.08 4.83
N LEU A 188 -2.52 -2.95 4.77
CA LEU A 188 -3.26 -2.62 3.55
C LEU A 188 -3.95 -1.27 3.74
N ILE A 189 -3.50 -0.24 3.03
CA ILE A 189 -4.07 1.11 3.11
C ILE A 189 -4.89 1.36 1.85
N TYR A 190 -6.20 1.55 1.98
CA TYR A 190 -7.20 1.69 0.92
C TYR A 190 -6.92 0.81 -0.32
N PRO A 191 -6.73 -0.51 -0.14
CA PRO A 191 -6.21 -1.38 -1.20
C PRO A 191 -7.19 -1.56 -2.36
N TYR A 192 -6.69 -1.66 -3.60
CA TYR A 192 -7.45 -2.01 -4.77
C TYR A 192 -7.49 -3.54 -4.95
N LEU A 193 -8.57 -4.20 -4.53
CA LEU A 193 -8.58 -5.66 -4.33
C LEU A 193 -9.34 -6.46 -5.40
N ASP A 194 -10.11 -5.78 -6.24
CA ASP A 194 -10.89 -6.40 -7.32
C ASP A 194 -10.86 -5.52 -8.57
N LEU A 195 -10.20 -6.01 -9.61
CA LEU A 195 -9.95 -5.29 -10.85
C LEU A 195 -11.02 -5.56 -11.93
N ASP A 196 -12.03 -6.37 -11.60
CA ASP A 196 -13.12 -6.71 -12.51
C ASP A 196 -14.17 -5.59 -12.59
N PHE A 197 -14.02 -4.72 -13.60
CA PHE A 197 -14.96 -3.62 -13.85
C PHE A 197 -16.32 -4.05 -14.38
N GLU A 198 -16.50 -5.27 -14.85
CA GLU A 198 -17.79 -5.75 -15.33
C GLU A 198 -18.76 -6.08 -14.18
N HIS A 199 -18.21 -6.29 -12.98
CA HIS A 199 -19.00 -6.66 -11.79
C HIS A 199 -18.85 -5.65 -10.64
N THR A 200 -18.65 -4.37 -10.94
CA THR A 200 -18.54 -3.30 -9.91
C THR A 200 -19.85 -3.00 -9.17
N ASP A 201 -20.99 -3.48 -9.67
CA ASP A 201 -22.30 -3.38 -9.01
C ASP A 201 -22.34 -4.03 -7.62
N ARG A 202 -21.45 -4.99 -7.34
CA ARG A 202 -21.26 -5.58 -6.00
C ARG A 202 -20.60 -4.62 -4.98
N TYR A 203 -20.09 -3.46 -5.44
CA TYR A 203 -19.47 -2.44 -4.62
C TYR A 203 -20.19 -1.10 -4.79
N PRO A 204 -21.22 -0.79 -3.96
CA PRO A 204 -21.95 0.48 -4.03
C PRO A 204 -21.05 1.71 -4.05
N SER A 205 -19.92 1.70 -3.31
CA SER A 205 -18.94 2.80 -3.28
C SER A 205 -18.37 3.15 -4.64
N MET A 206 -18.23 2.19 -5.56
CA MET A 206 -17.77 2.43 -6.94
C MET A 206 -18.71 3.36 -7.72
N ARG A 207 -19.97 3.46 -7.33
CA ARG A 207 -20.97 4.37 -7.89
C ARG A 207 -21.14 5.62 -7.02
N GLU A 208 -21.24 5.44 -5.70
CA GLU A 208 -21.46 6.53 -4.75
C GLU A 208 -20.33 7.55 -4.76
N ASN A 209 -19.10 7.06 -4.87
CA ASN A 209 -17.88 7.87 -4.86
C ASN A 209 -17.18 7.91 -6.24
N ALA A 210 -17.93 7.66 -7.33
CA ALA A 210 -17.36 7.55 -8.69
C ALA A 210 -16.61 8.79 -9.16
N ALA A 211 -16.95 9.97 -8.62
CA ALA A 211 -16.35 11.26 -8.99
C ALA A 211 -16.45 12.24 -7.82
N GLY A 212 -15.62 13.30 -7.88
CA GLY A 212 -15.67 14.40 -6.91
C GLY A 212 -14.79 14.21 -5.65
N PHE A 213 -14.07 13.09 -5.53
CA PHE A 213 -13.28 12.76 -4.36
C PHE A 213 -11.80 12.41 -4.68
N TYR A 214 -11.14 13.25 -5.49
CA TYR A 214 -9.75 13.11 -5.95
C TYR A 214 -9.57 11.94 -6.91
N VAL A 215 -9.54 10.68 -6.45
CA VAL A 215 -9.51 9.50 -7.33
C VAL A 215 -10.93 9.15 -7.78
N THR A 216 -11.11 8.91 -9.07
CA THR A 216 -12.40 8.58 -9.68
C THR A 216 -12.47 7.15 -10.20
N ALA A 217 -13.67 6.64 -10.42
CA ALA A 217 -13.86 5.35 -11.07
C ALA A 217 -13.25 5.31 -12.50
N ALA A 218 -13.18 6.46 -13.19
CA ALA A 218 -12.53 6.57 -14.50
C ALA A 218 -11.01 6.41 -14.38
N ASP A 219 -10.38 7.03 -13.37
CA ASP A 219 -8.95 6.90 -13.11
C ASP A 219 -8.59 5.46 -12.73
N LEU A 220 -9.39 4.82 -11.89
CA LEU A 220 -9.21 3.40 -11.56
C LEU A 220 -9.29 2.48 -12.78
N ARG A 221 -10.26 2.74 -13.67
CA ARG A 221 -10.39 2.00 -14.94
C ARG A 221 -9.16 2.22 -15.83
N TRP A 222 -8.69 3.46 -15.93
CA TRP A 222 -7.47 3.80 -16.69
C TRP A 222 -6.24 3.03 -16.17
N CYS A 223 -6.08 2.93 -14.84
CA CYS A 223 -5.01 2.14 -14.24
C CYS A 223 -5.09 0.67 -14.64
N VAL A 224 -6.27 0.04 -14.53
CA VAL A 224 -6.48 -1.36 -14.89
C VAL A 224 -6.20 -1.61 -16.37
N GLN A 225 -6.62 -0.70 -17.26
CA GLN A 225 -6.38 -0.81 -18.70
C GLN A 225 -4.88 -0.75 -19.06
N ASN A 226 -4.08 -0.01 -18.31
CA ASN A 226 -2.63 0.02 -18.50
C ASN A 226 -1.93 -1.19 -17.86
N TYR A 227 -2.45 -1.68 -16.71
CA TYR A 227 -1.83 -2.74 -15.93
C TYR A 227 -2.07 -4.14 -16.51
N LEU A 228 -3.30 -4.43 -16.95
CA LEU A 228 -3.67 -5.76 -17.41
C LEU A 228 -3.44 -5.93 -18.91
N PRO A 229 -2.62 -6.91 -19.33
CA PRO A 229 -2.57 -7.29 -20.73
C PRO A 229 -3.90 -7.94 -21.16
N GLY A 230 -4.28 -7.77 -22.42
CA GLY A 230 -5.62 -8.16 -22.92
C GLY A 230 -5.98 -9.65 -22.81
N HIS A 231 -5.05 -10.51 -22.41
CA HIS A 231 -5.29 -11.94 -22.17
C HIS A 231 -5.40 -12.28 -20.66
N ALA A 232 -5.16 -11.32 -19.77
CA ALA A 232 -5.27 -11.54 -18.33
C ALA A 232 -6.75 -11.58 -17.92
N ASP A 233 -7.11 -12.51 -17.05
CA ASP A 233 -8.43 -12.58 -16.44
C ASP A 233 -8.47 -11.68 -15.19
N PRO A 234 -9.24 -10.59 -15.20
CA PRO A 234 -9.33 -9.72 -14.01
C PRO A 234 -9.87 -10.44 -12.77
N ALA A 235 -10.56 -11.56 -12.94
CA ALA A 235 -11.09 -12.35 -11.82
C ALA A 235 -10.05 -13.30 -11.20
N ASP A 236 -8.86 -13.45 -11.79
CA ASP A 236 -7.79 -14.28 -11.24
C ASP A 236 -7.40 -13.75 -9.82
N PRO A 237 -7.38 -14.61 -8.78
CA PRO A 237 -6.95 -14.23 -7.43
C PRO A 237 -5.55 -13.61 -7.33
N ALA A 238 -4.65 -13.93 -8.26
CA ALA A 238 -3.32 -13.33 -8.34
C ALA A 238 -3.35 -11.86 -8.82
N ILE A 239 -4.44 -11.46 -9.49
CA ILE A 239 -4.73 -10.09 -9.95
C ILE A 239 -5.66 -9.40 -8.96
N SER A 240 -6.74 -10.07 -8.60
CA SER A 240 -7.79 -9.59 -7.71
C SER A 240 -7.84 -10.43 -6.43
N PRO A 241 -7.05 -10.08 -5.40
CA PRO A 241 -6.99 -10.83 -4.14
C PRO A 241 -8.36 -11.04 -3.47
N MET A 242 -9.32 -10.18 -3.77
CA MET A 242 -10.72 -10.33 -3.35
C MET A 242 -11.31 -11.67 -3.78
N ASN A 243 -10.92 -12.22 -4.93
CA ASN A 243 -11.50 -13.42 -5.50
C ASN A 243 -10.84 -14.72 -5.03
N ALA A 244 -9.86 -14.66 -4.12
CA ALA A 244 -9.26 -15.86 -3.56
C ALA A 244 -10.32 -16.78 -2.94
N PRO A 245 -10.27 -18.09 -3.25
CA PRO A 245 -11.27 -19.04 -2.76
C PRO A 245 -11.21 -19.23 -1.23
N ALA A 246 -10.04 -19.05 -0.64
CA ALA A 246 -9.82 -19.18 0.80
C ALA A 246 -8.80 -18.15 1.29
N LEU A 247 -9.06 -17.57 2.47
CA LEU A 247 -8.20 -16.58 3.12
C LEU A 247 -7.60 -17.08 4.44
N ASN A 248 -7.91 -18.30 4.86
CA ASN A 248 -7.32 -18.90 6.06
C ASN A 248 -5.79 -19.00 5.93
N GLY A 249 -5.09 -18.85 7.05
CA GLY A 249 -3.63 -18.92 7.10
C GLY A 249 -2.90 -17.66 6.62
N LEU A 250 -3.64 -16.61 6.25
CA LEU A 250 -3.03 -15.31 6.00
C LEU A 250 -2.55 -14.64 7.30
N PRO A 251 -1.58 -13.72 7.24
CA PRO A 251 -1.08 -13.03 8.42
C PRO A 251 -2.13 -12.09 9.04
N ALA A 252 -1.90 -11.69 10.30
CA ALA A 252 -2.66 -10.62 10.93
C ALA A 252 -2.71 -9.39 10.01
N THR A 253 -3.88 -8.75 9.89
CA THR A 253 -4.12 -7.72 8.89
C THR A 253 -4.47 -6.38 9.55
N ILE A 254 -3.73 -5.34 9.19
CA ILE A 254 -4.10 -3.94 9.43
C ILE A 254 -4.73 -3.45 8.13
N LEU A 255 -6.00 -3.11 8.16
CA LEU A 255 -6.77 -2.72 6.98
C LEU A 255 -7.39 -1.34 7.17
N ALA A 256 -6.90 -0.38 6.43
CA ALA A 256 -7.45 0.95 6.39
C ALA A 256 -8.22 1.18 5.08
N VAL A 257 -9.38 1.79 5.17
CA VAL A 257 -10.18 2.25 4.03
C VAL A 257 -10.39 3.76 4.14
N ALA A 258 -11.10 4.37 3.19
CA ALA A 258 -11.55 5.75 3.29
C ALA A 258 -13.05 5.83 3.02
N GLU A 259 -13.79 6.69 3.76
CA GLU A 259 -15.25 6.75 3.66
C GLU A 259 -15.72 7.20 2.27
N PHE A 260 -15.01 8.19 1.69
CA PHE A 260 -15.31 8.76 0.38
C PHE A 260 -14.36 8.24 -0.70
N ASP A 261 -14.29 6.91 -0.85
CA ASP A 261 -13.41 6.21 -1.78
C ASP A 261 -14.22 5.24 -2.64
N PRO A 262 -14.04 5.21 -3.95
CA PRO A 262 -14.63 4.15 -4.79
C PRO A 262 -14.28 2.74 -4.30
N LEU A 263 -13.08 2.54 -3.75
CA LEU A 263 -12.57 1.24 -3.28
C LEU A 263 -13.02 0.86 -1.86
N ARG A 264 -13.75 1.74 -1.14
CA ARG A 264 -14.20 1.51 0.25
C ARG A 264 -14.80 0.13 0.47
N ASP A 265 -15.74 -0.24 -0.37
CA ASP A 265 -16.52 -1.47 -0.18
C ASP A 265 -15.69 -2.73 -0.48
N GLN A 266 -14.74 -2.65 -1.40
CA GLN A 266 -13.78 -3.73 -1.64
C GLN A 266 -12.95 -4.01 -0.37
N GLY A 267 -12.36 -2.98 0.21
CA GLY A 267 -11.60 -3.12 1.45
C GLY A 267 -12.46 -3.64 2.60
N THR A 268 -13.66 -3.07 2.78
CA THR A 268 -14.59 -3.48 3.86
C THR A 268 -15.01 -4.95 3.73
N GLN A 269 -15.35 -5.40 2.52
CA GLN A 269 -15.75 -6.79 2.27
C GLN A 269 -14.56 -7.75 2.44
N TYR A 270 -13.37 -7.36 1.99
CA TYR A 270 -12.17 -8.16 2.20
C TYR A 270 -11.85 -8.34 3.67
N GLY A 271 -11.95 -7.27 4.47
CA GLY A 271 -11.81 -7.34 5.92
C GLY A 271 -12.83 -8.26 6.59
N THR A 272 -14.06 -8.31 6.09
CA THR A 272 -15.08 -9.25 6.56
C THR A 272 -14.69 -10.69 6.22
N ARG A 273 -14.31 -10.95 4.97
CA ARG A 273 -13.86 -12.28 4.55
C ARG A 273 -12.64 -12.80 5.33
N LEU A 274 -11.70 -11.91 5.65
CA LEU A 274 -10.55 -12.24 6.50
C LEU A 274 -10.98 -12.67 7.91
N ARG A 275 -11.90 -11.91 8.55
CA ARG A 275 -12.43 -12.28 9.88
C ARG A 275 -13.18 -13.60 9.85
N ASP A 276 -13.99 -13.83 8.83
CA ASP A 276 -14.72 -15.08 8.64
C ASP A 276 -13.78 -16.28 8.45
N ALA A 277 -12.59 -16.04 7.88
CA ALA A 277 -11.51 -17.00 7.76
C ALA A 277 -10.65 -17.16 9.04
N GLY A 278 -11.00 -16.47 10.14
CA GLY A 278 -10.29 -16.56 11.42
C GLY A 278 -9.03 -15.69 11.49
N ILE A 279 -8.83 -14.75 10.55
CA ILE A 279 -7.66 -13.88 10.55
C ILE A 279 -7.94 -12.66 11.45
N PRO A 280 -7.02 -12.29 12.37
CA PRO A 280 -7.12 -11.05 13.13
C PRO A 280 -7.07 -9.83 12.19
N VAL A 281 -8.10 -8.97 12.23
CA VAL A 281 -8.17 -7.74 11.42
C VAL A 281 -8.40 -6.53 12.29
N THR A 282 -7.42 -5.62 12.30
CA THR A 282 -7.58 -4.28 12.85
C THR A 282 -8.02 -3.34 11.75
N GLY A 283 -9.29 -2.91 11.79
CA GLY A 283 -9.91 -2.08 10.75
C GLY A 283 -9.87 -0.60 11.07
N HIS A 284 -9.59 0.23 10.06
CA HIS A 284 -9.56 1.68 10.13
C HIS A 284 -10.50 2.25 9.06
N PRO A 285 -11.64 2.87 9.45
CA PRO A 285 -12.68 3.26 8.49
C PRO A 285 -12.39 4.53 7.69
N GLY A 286 -11.35 5.28 8.04
CA GLY A 286 -10.99 6.52 7.34
C GLY A 286 -12.15 7.52 7.24
N THR A 287 -12.85 7.74 8.35
CA THR A 287 -14.08 8.53 8.39
C THR A 287 -13.85 9.97 7.98
N GLY A 288 -14.64 10.47 7.03
CA GLY A 288 -14.49 11.80 6.44
C GLY A 288 -13.34 11.92 5.45
N LEU A 289 -12.60 10.84 5.17
CA LEU A 289 -11.42 10.83 4.32
C LEU A 289 -11.69 10.28 2.92
N ILE A 290 -10.75 10.56 2.00
CA ILE A 290 -10.78 10.15 0.60
C ILE A 290 -9.64 9.19 0.29
N HIS A 291 -9.68 8.55 -0.89
CA HIS A 291 -8.54 7.78 -1.41
C HIS A 291 -7.27 8.64 -1.43
N GLY A 292 -6.12 8.07 -1.07
CA GLY A 292 -4.84 8.80 -1.02
C GLY A 292 -4.65 9.68 0.21
N TYR A 293 -5.55 9.63 1.22
CA TYR A 293 -5.42 10.49 2.40
C TYR A 293 -4.08 10.33 3.15
N ALA A 294 -3.46 9.18 3.04
CA ALA A 294 -2.21 8.88 3.73
C ALA A 294 -1.02 9.71 3.22
N ASP A 295 -1.13 10.31 2.02
CA ASP A 295 -0.16 11.25 1.47
C ASP A 295 -0.47 12.71 1.88
N MET A 296 -1.70 12.98 2.35
CA MET A 296 -2.21 14.32 2.63
C MET A 296 -1.95 14.81 4.06
N LEU A 297 -0.91 14.30 4.72
CA LEU A 297 -0.62 14.55 6.13
C LEU A 297 -0.30 16.02 6.43
N GLY A 298 0.23 16.75 5.47
CA GLY A 298 0.48 18.18 5.58
C GLY A 298 -0.78 19.05 5.42
N ARG A 299 -1.87 18.45 4.93
CA ARG A 299 -3.06 19.17 4.48
C ARG A 299 -4.30 18.87 5.33
N SER A 300 -4.35 17.72 6.02
CA SER A 300 -5.49 17.32 6.87
C SER A 300 -5.03 16.76 8.21
N ALA A 301 -5.56 17.35 9.29
CA ALA A 301 -5.35 16.85 10.65
C ALA A 301 -6.04 15.48 10.85
N ALA A 302 -7.19 15.25 10.21
CA ALA A 302 -7.90 13.98 10.25
C ALA A 302 -7.12 12.86 9.56
N ALA A 303 -6.54 13.14 8.39
CA ALA A 303 -5.68 12.20 7.67
C ALA A 303 -4.46 11.77 8.52
N ARG A 304 -3.79 12.73 9.15
CA ARG A 304 -2.69 12.48 10.08
C ARG A 304 -3.12 11.61 11.25
N ALA A 305 -4.23 11.95 11.90
CA ALA A 305 -4.74 11.20 13.04
C ALA A 305 -5.10 9.75 12.64
N GLU A 306 -5.68 9.55 11.45
CA GLU A 306 -6.01 8.21 10.95
C GLU A 306 -4.75 7.40 10.65
N LEU A 307 -3.79 7.96 9.92
CA LEU A 307 -2.53 7.26 9.65
C LEU A 307 -1.78 6.92 10.94
N SER A 308 -1.76 7.82 11.92
CA SER A 308 -1.14 7.53 13.23
C SER A 308 -1.76 6.31 13.92
N ARG A 309 -3.09 6.11 13.80
CA ARG A 309 -3.78 4.92 14.33
C ARG A 309 -3.40 3.65 13.55
N VAL A 310 -3.29 3.74 12.22
CA VAL A 310 -2.84 2.62 11.35
C VAL A 310 -1.42 2.21 11.72
N VAL A 311 -0.51 3.17 11.85
CA VAL A 311 0.89 2.93 12.24
C VAL A 311 0.99 2.33 13.64
N ALA A 312 0.20 2.81 14.61
CA ALA A 312 0.16 2.24 15.96
C ALA A 312 -0.34 0.78 15.95
N ALA A 313 -1.34 0.45 15.12
CA ALA A 313 -1.82 -0.91 14.96
C ALA A 313 -0.76 -1.82 14.31
N ALA A 314 -0.02 -1.32 13.33
CA ALA A 314 1.11 -2.02 12.73
C ALA A 314 2.23 -2.28 13.76
N ALA A 315 2.57 -1.28 14.58
CA ALA A 315 3.54 -1.43 15.66
C ALA A 315 3.11 -2.53 16.66
N GLN A 316 1.83 -2.55 17.04
CA GLN A 316 1.30 -3.59 17.93
C GLN A 316 1.39 -4.99 17.30
N ALA A 317 1.02 -5.14 16.04
CA ALA A 317 1.10 -6.42 15.33
C ALA A 317 2.55 -6.92 15.23
N LEU A 318 3.51 -6.02 15.02
CA LEU A 318 4.94 -6.32 14.92
C LEU A 318 5.63 -6.50 16.27
N SER A 319 5.05 -6.03 17.38
CA SER A 319 5.58 -6.22 18.73
C SER A 319 5.13 -7.53 19.38
N ALA A 320 4.03 -8.12 18.93
CA ALA A 320 3.58 -9.42 19.41
C ALA A 320 4.62 -10.49 19.02
N GLN A 321 5.18 -11.19 20.01
CA GLN A 321 6.05 -12.35 19.76
C GLN A 321 5.30 -13.33 18.85
N ALA A 322 5.99 -13.86 17.84
CA ALA A 322 5.50 -15.01 17.10
C ALA A 322 5.03 -16.08 18.10
N PRO A 323 3.85 -16.70 17.92
CA PRO A 323 3.43 -17.77 18.82
C PRO A 323 4.54 -18.80 18.85
N ALA A 324 5.03 -19.10 20.06
CA ALA A 324 6.11 -20.06 20.27
C ALA A 324 5.83 -21.32 19.44
N CYS A 325 6.78 -21.67 18.61
CA CYS A 325 6.72 -22.87 17.77
C CYS A 325 6.24 -24.03 18.62
N LYS A 326 5.07 -24.59 18.30
CA LYS A 326 4.62 -25.82 18.92
C LYS A 326 5.63 -26.87 18.53
N GLU A 327 6.42 -27.33 19.50
CA GLU A 327 7.29 -28.48 19.36
C GLU A 327 6.47 -29.61 18.70
N ARG A 328 6.99 -30.11 17.59
CA ARG A 328 6.45 -31.31 16.88
C ARG A 328 6.89 -32.56 17.58
#